data_c43ba548989d70014fb71ac774740d26
#
_entry.id   c43ba548989d70014fb71ac774740d26
#
_cell.length_a   1.000
_cell.length_b   1.000
_cell.length_c   1.000
_cell.angle_alpha   90.00
_cell.angle_beta   90.00
_cell.angle_gamma   90.00
#
_symmetry.space_group_name_H-M   'P 1'
#
loop_
_entity.id
_entity.type
_entity.pdbx_description
1 polymer ?
#
loop_
_entity_poly.entity_id
_entity_poly.type
_entity_poly.pdbx_seq_one_letter_code
_entity_poly.pdbx_strand_id
1 'polypeptide(L)'
;SSSSAASDVYKRQINIHPSLIPSFCGTGYYGLRVHEGVLARGVKVTGATVHFVDEGTDTGPIILQKPVAVEEGDTPEILQRRVMEQAEWIILPQAIDLIANGRVSVANGHVTVEK
;
A
#
# COMPACT_ATOMS: atom_id res chain seq x y z
N SER A 1 -9.35 13.83 23.61
CA SER A 1 -10.41 12.88 23.81
C SER A 1 -9.98 11.48 23.41
N SER A 2 -10.62 10.47 23.98
CA SER A 2 -10.25 9.10 23.72
C SER A 2 -10.49 8.69 22.26
N SER A 3 -11.57 9.17 21.65
CA SER A 3 -11.85 8.86 20.25
C SER A 3 -10.84 9.52 19.33
N SER A 4 -10.41 10.72 19.64
CA SER A 4 -9.35 11.38 18.89
C SER A 4 -8.04 10.62 19.01
N ALA A 5 -7.74 10.11 20.20
CA ALA A 5 -6.52 9.33 20.41
C ALA A 5 -6.53 8.04 19.57
N ALA A 6 -7.68 7.37 19.50
CA ALA A 6 -7.80 6.16 18.68
C ALA A 6 -7.58 6.46 17.18
N SER A 7 -8.19 7.55 16.69
CA SER A 7 -7.99 7.99 15.32
C SER A 7 -6.53 8.38 15.06
N ASP A 8 -5.92 9.04 16.06
CA ASP A 8 -4.53 9.48 15.93
C ASP A 8 -3.56 8.32 15.86
N VAL A 9 -3.87 7.19 16.51
CA VAL A 9 -3.05 5.98 16.40
C VAL A 9 -2.98 5.52 14.95
N TYR A 10 -4.11 5.42 14.27
CA TYR A 10 -4.12 5.09 12.85
C TYR A 10 -3.35 6.12 12.02
N LYS A 11 -3.56 7.39 12.29
CA LYS A 11 -2.95 8.47 11.50
C LYS A 11 -1.44 8.57 11.66
N ARG A 12 -0.87 8.01 12.72
CA ARG A 12 0.55 8.10 12.98
C ARG A 12 1.39 7.04 12.28
N GLN A 13 0.78 5.90 11.96
CA GLN A 13 1.53 4.77 11.42
C GLN A 13 0.95 4.37 10.08
N ILE A 14 1.75 4.57 9.06
CA ILE A 14 1.41 4.12 7.71
C ILE A 14 2.49 3.18 7.21
N ASN A 15 2.13 2.34 6.28
CA ASN A 15 3.06 1.42 5.65
C ASN A 15 2.74 1.36 4.16
N ILE A 16 3.75 1.01 3.38
CA ILE A 16 3.57 0.78 1.95
C ILE A 16 3.90 -0.68 1.65
N HIS A 17 3.04 -1.32 0.88
CA HIS A 17 3.21 -2.71 0.47
C HIS A 17 3.25 -2.77 -1.05
N PRO A 18 4.22 -3.52 -1.64
CA PRO A 18 4.43 -3.50 -3.09
C PRO A 18 3.47 -4.45 -3.83
N SER A 19 2.19 -4.36 -3.53
CA SER A 19 1.13 -5.06 -4.26
C SER A 19 -0.16 -4.27 -4.13
N LEU A 20 -1.17 -4.69 -4.88
CA LEU A 20 -2.52 -4.13 -4.75
C LEU A 20 -3.27 -4.96 -3.70
N ILE A 21 -3.19 -4.56 -2.45
CA ILE A 21 -3.88 -5.25 -1.36
C ILE A 21 -5.38 -5.38 -1.71
N PRO A 22 -6.00 -6.55 -1.53
CA PRO A 22 -5.57 -7.71 -0.74
C PRO A 22 -4.75 -8.76 -1.50
N SER A 23 -4.28 -8.46 -2.70
CA SER A 23 -3.46 -9.40 -3.46
C SER A 23 -2.04 -9.45 -2.90
N PHE A 24 -1.49 -10.66 -2.80
CA PHE A 24 -0.08 -10.90 -2.44
C PHE A 24 0.36 -10.13 -1.19
N CYS A 25 -0.44 -10.23 -0.13
CA CYS A 25 -0.14 -9.57 1.13
C CYS A 25 -0.34 -10.55 2.28
N GLY A 26 0.05 -10.11 3.49
CA GLY A 26 -0.05 -10.94 4.67
C GLY A 26 1.25 -11.66 5.00
N THR A 27 1.16 -12.65 5.86
CA THR A 27 2.32 -13.39 6.36
C THR A 27 3.10 -14.03 5.22
N GLY A 28 4.40 -13.79 5.18
CA GLY A 28 5.28 -14.35 4.17
C GLY A 28 5.45 -13.52 2.92
N TYR A 29 4.59 -12.52 2.70
CA TYR A 29 4.71 -11.65 1.53
C TYR A 29 5.41 -10.35 1.92
N TYR A 30 6.71 -10.31 1.68
CA TYR A 30 7.53 -9.13 1.96
C TYR A 30 8.68 -9.08 0.95
N GLY A 31 9.15 -7.88 0.64
CA GLY A 31 10.29 -7.67 -0.24
C GLY A 31 10.10 -8.32 -1.60
N LEU A 32 11.11 -9.05 -2.05
CA LEU A 32 11.08 -9.72 -3.35
C LEU A 32 10.04 -10.84 -3.42
N ARG A 33 9.63 -11.41 -2.29
CA ARG A 33 8.65 -12.50 -2.29
C ARG A 33 7.31 -12.08 -2.87
N VAL A 34 6.94 -10.82 -2.72
CA VAL A 34 5.72 -10.28 -3.33
C VAL A 34 5.82 -10.38 -4.85
N HIS A 35 6.94 -9.93 -5.40
CA HIS A 35 7.14 -9.92 -6.85
C HIS A 35 7.31 -11.32 -7.41
N GLU A 36 7.93 -12.21 -6.65
CA GLU A 36 8.02 -13.62 -7.02
C GLU A 36 6.62 -14.24 -7.13
N GLY A 37 5.75 -13.95 -6.16
CA GLY A 37 4.38 -14.43 -6.18
C GLY A 37 3.58 -13.90 -7.35
N VAL A 38 3.73 -12.61 -7.65
CA VAL A 38 3.08 -11.96 -8.78
C VAL A 38 3.47 -12.64 -10.09
N LEU A 39 4.75 -12.86 -10.29
CA LEU A 39 5.25 -13.48 -11.51
C LEU A 39 4.86 -14.96 -11.60
N ALA A 40 4.91 -15.69 -10.49
CA ALA A 40 4.54 -17.10 -10.44
C ALA A 40 3.06 -17.29 -10.78
N ARG A 41 2.20 -16.37 -10.34
CA ARG A 41 0.76 -16.45 -10.61
C ARG A 41 0.41 -16.01 -12.03
N GLY A 42 1.27 -15.20 -12.64
CA GLY A 42 1.05 -14.71 -14.00
C GLY A 42 0.05 -13.57 -14.10
N VAL A 43 -0.10 -12.79 -13.04
CA VAL A 43 -1.00 -11.63 -13.09
C VAL A 43 -0.41 -10.56 -14.02
N LYS A 44 -1.29 -9.77 -14.61
CA LYS A 44 -0.89 -8.77 -15.60
C LYS A 44 -0.73 -7.37 -15.02
N VAL A 45 -1.29 -7.15 -13.83
CA VAL A 45 -1.22 -5.87 -13.14
C VAL A 45 -0.85 -6.11 -11.68
N THR A 46 0.13 -5.38 -11.22
CA THR A 46 0.49 -5.30 -9.80
C THR A 46 0.47 -3.82 -9.40
N GLY A 47 1.13 -3.44 -8.34
CA GLY A 47 1.17 -2.05 -7.93
C GLY A 47 1.65 -1.92 -6.51
N ALA A 48 1.25 -0.83 -5.87
CA ALA A 48 1.59 -0.57 -4.48
C ALA A 48 0.39 -0.02 -3.74
N THR A 49 0.36 -0.24 -2.44
CA THR A 49 -0.69 0.22 -1.54
C THR A 49 -0.08 0.92 -0.34
N VAL A 50 -0.56 2.12 -0.02
CA VAL A 50 -0.27 2.77 1.26
C VAL A 50 -1.48 2.58 2.15
N HIS A 51 -1.25 2.09 3.35
CA HIS A 51 -2.33 1.82 4.30
C HIS A 51 -1.91 2.19 5.71
N PHE A 52 -2.91 2.41 6.57
CA PHE A 52 -2.63 2.56 8.00
C PHE A 52 -2.27 1.21 8.60
N VAL A 53 -1.44 1.25 9.63
CA VAL A 53 -1.03 0.03 10.34
C VAL A 53 -2.06 -0.29 11.42
N ASP A 54 -2.50 -1.53 11.46
CA ASP A 54 -3.34 -2.05 12.55
C ASP A 54 -2.71 -3.30 13.14
N GLU A 55 -3.48 -4.12 13.84
CA GLU A 55 -2.96 -5.31 14.52
C GLU A 55 -2.62 -6.44 13.55
N GLY A 56 -3.22 -6.43 12.36
CA GLY A 56 -2.98 -7.48 11.37
C GLY A 56 -1.84 -7.14 10.43
N THR A 57 -1.42 -8.12 9.65
CA THR A 57 -0.39 -7.93 8.64
C THR A 57 -1.05 -7.47 7.35
N ASP A 58 -0.75 -6.23 6.94
CA ASP A 58 -1.28 -5.61 5.71
C ASP A 58 -2.81 -5.58 5.66
N THR A 59 -3.44 -5.38 6.82
CA THR A 59 -4.90 -5.38 6.93
C THR A 59 -5.50 -4.03 7.31
N GLY A 60 -4.67 -3.02 7.55
CA GLY A 60 -5.15 -1.69 7.92
C GLY A 60 -5.89 -0.98 6.79
N PRO A 61 -6.63 0.07 7.11
CA PRO A 61 -7.40 0.82 6.10
C PRO A 61 -6.49 1.38 5.00
N ILE A 62 -6.91 1.23 3.76
CA ILE A 62 -6.13 1.62 2.58
C ILE A 62 -6.30 3.10 2.30
N ILE A 63 -5.18 3.80 2.10
CA ILE A 63 -5.18 5.24 1.81
C ILE A 63 -5.11 5.48 0.31
N LEU A 64 -4.08 4.93 -0.34
CA LEU A 64 -3.85 5.11 -1.78
C LEU A 64 -3.34 3.82 -2.38
N GLN A 65 -3.68 3.60 -3.64
CA GLN A 65 -3.15 2.49 -4.44
C GLN A 65 -2.80 3.00 -5.82
N LYS A 66 -1.76 2.41 -6.41
CA LYS A 66 -1.37 2.75 -7.78
C LYS A 66 -1.00 1.48 -8.53
N PRO A 67 -1.61 1.24 -9.69
CA PRO A 67 -1.32 0.05 -10.49
C PRO A 67 -0.05 0.20 -11.29
N VAL A 68 0.60 -0.94 -11.57
CA VAL A 68 1.80 -1.04 -12.40
C VAL A 68 1.65 -2.27 -13.28
N ALA A 69 1.93 -2.14 -14.57
CA ALA A 69 1.83 -3.26 -15.50
C ALA A 69 2.99 -4.23 -15.29
N VAL A 70 2.67 -5.51 -15.39
CA VAL A 70 3.68 -6.59 -15.42
C VAL A 70 3.99 -6.89 -16.89
N GLU A 71 5.26 -6.90 -17.23
CA GLU A 71 5.70 -7.11 -18.61
C GLU A 71 6.30 -8.50 -18.78
N GLU A 72 6.24 -9.03 -19.98
CA GLU A 72 6.87 -10.32 -20.27
C GLU A 72 8.38 -10.23 -20.04
N GLY A 73 8.93 -11.28 -19.48
CA GLY A 73 10.36 -11.34 -19.20
C GLY A 73 10.78 -10.63 -17.92
N ASP A 74 9.84 -10.09 -17.16
CA ASP A 74 10.18 -9.47 -15.87
C ASP A 74 10.77 -10.49 -14.91
N THR A 75 11.82 -10.07 -14.23
CA THR A 75 12.33 -10.79 -13.05
C THR A 75 11.79 -10.11 -11.79
N PRO A 76 11.84 -10.78 -10.62
CA PRO A 76 11.42 -10.13 -9.38
C PRO A 76 12.13 -8.81 -9.13
N GLU A 77 13.42 -8.74 -9.42
CA GLU A 77 14.21 -7.52 -9.22
C GLU A 77 13.79 -6.39 -10.15
N ILE A 78 13.55 -6.70 -11.42
CA ILE A 78 13.10 -5.70 -12.39
C ILE A 78 11.71 -5.19 -12.00
N LEU A 79 10.81 -6.09 -11.63
CA LEU A 79 9.46 -5.72 -11.24
C LEU A 79 9.47 -4.89 -9.96
N GLN A 80 10.28 -5.27 -8.98
CA GLN A 80 10.43 -4.51 -7.74
C GLN A 80 10.82 -3.08 -8.04
N ARG A 81 11.81 -2.90 -8.89
CA ARG A 81 12.27 -1.55 -9.24
C ARG A 81 11.19 -0.73 -9.93
N ARG A 82 10.46 -1.36 -10.86
CA ARG A 82 9.39 -0.66 -11.57
C ARG A 82 8.29 -0.23 -10.59
N VAL A 83 7.90 -1.10 -9.68
CA VAL A 83 6.88 -0.79 -8.67
C VAL A 83 7.37 0.34 -7.77
N MET A 84 8.64 0.31 -7.35
CA MET A 84 9.20 1.38 -6.54
C MET A 84 9.16 2.72 -7.27
N GLU A 85 9.62 2.75 -8.50
CA GLU A 85 9.73 4.00 -9.27
C GLU A 85 8.38 4.54 -9.73
N GLN A 86 7.48 3.65 -10.15
CA GLN A 86 6.20 4.05 -10.75
C GLN A 86 5.05 4.14 -9.76
N ALA A 87 5.18 3.56 -8.59
CA ALA A 87 4.09 3.52 -7.62
C ALA A 87 4.55 3.99 -6.23
N GLU A 88 5.45 3.25 -5.59
CA GLU A 88 5.77 3.53 -4.18
C GLU A 88 6.30 4.94 -3.96
N TRP A 89 7.23 5.37 -4.77
CA TRP A 89 7.86 6.70 -4.64
C TRP A 89 6.91 7.84 -4.99
N ILE A 90 5.79 7.53 -5.61
CA ILE A 90 4.78 8.52 -5.97
C ILE A 90 3.70 8.60 -4.90
N ILE A 91 3.12 7.45 -4.51
CA ILE A 91 1.97 7.47 -3.61
C ILE A 91 2.33 7.66 -2.15
N LEU A 92 3.53 7.27 -1.73
CA LEU A 92 3.89 7.45 -0.32
C LEU A 92 3.99 8.92 0.06
N PRO A 93 4.71 9.78 -0.70
CA PRO A 93 4.69 11.21 -0.41
C PRO A 93 3.30 11.82 -0.52
N GLN A 94 2.49 11.36 -1.46
CA GLN A 94 1.12 11.84 -1.60
C GLN A 94 0.29 11.51 -0.36
N ALA A 95 0.41 10.30 0.16
CA ALA A 95 -0.32 9.88 1.35
C ALA A 95 0.11 10.71 2.57
N ILE A 96 1.41 10.92 2.72
CA ILE A 96 1.95 11.73 3.82
C ILE A 96 1.40 13.16 3.75
N ASP A 97 1.38 13.73 2.56
CA ASP A 97 0.87 15.09 2.35
C ASP A 97 -0.62 15.19 2.68
N LEU A 98 -1.41 14.22 2.23
CA LEU A 98 -2.84 14.19 2.53
C LEU A 98 -3.09 14.11 4.04
N ILE A 99 -2.34 13.27 4.74
CA ILE A 99 -2.48 13.13 6.19
C ILE A 99 -2.07 14.42 6.90
N ALA A 100 -0.96 15.01 6.49
CA ALA A 100 -0.46 16.24 7.10
C ALA A 100 -1.43 17.41 6.93
N ASN A 101 -2.21 17.42 5.86
CA ASN A 101 -3.20 18.47 5.59
C ASN A 101 -4.59 18.13 6.11
N GLY A 102 -4.74 17.06 6.87
CA GLY A 102 -6.02 16.67 7.46
C GLY A 102 -7.07 16.23 6.45
N ARG A 103 -6.64 15.76 5.29
CA ARG A 103 -7.55 15.38 4.21
C ARG A 103 -7.92 13.90 4.22
N VAL A 104 -7.51 13.18 5.25
CA VAL A 104 -7.76 11.74 5.36
C VAL A 104 -8.61 11.48 6.58
N SER A 105 -9.69 10.73 6.41
CA SER A 105 -10.53 10.30 7.52
C SER A 105 -10.81 8.80 7.39
N VAL A 106 -10.99 8.14 8.54
CA VAL A 106 -11.23 6.70 8.59
C VAL A 106 -12.56 6.46 9.27
N ALA A 107 -13.42 5.67 8.64
CA ALA A 107 -14.69 5.26 9.22
C ALA A 107 -15.01 3.85 8.74
N ASN A 108 -15.36 2.97 9.70
CA ASN A 108 -15.73 1.57 9.39
C ASN A 108 -14.67 0.83 8.58
N GLY A 109 -13.39 1.11 8.87
CA GLY A 109 -12.28 0.46 8.15
C GLY A 109 -12.02 1.01 6.76
N HIS A 110 -12.73 2.05 6.35
CA HIS A 110 -12.55 2.67 5.04
C HIS A 110 -11.98 4.06 5.19
N VAL A 111 -11.07 4.41 4.30
CA VAL A 111 -10.46 5.73 4.25
C VAL A 111 -11.17 6.59 3.22
N THR A 112 -11.51 7.80 3.62
CA THR A 112 -12.01 8.82 2.71
C THR A 112 -10.93 9.88 2.55
N VAL A 113 -10.62 10.21 1.30
CA VAL A 113 -9.62 11.22 0.97
C VAL A 113 -10.35 12.43 0.41
N GLU A 114 -10.15 13.57 1.03
CA GLU A 114 -10.71 14.83 0.54
C GLU A 114 -9.75 15.45 -0.48
N LYS A 115 -10.33 15.93 -1.56
CA LYS A 115 -9.54 16.53 -2.64
C LYS A 115 -9.51 18.04 -2.58
#